data_12473769963b2f2d7087fbfc3936548e
#
_entry.id   12473769963b2f2d7087fbfc3936548e
#
_cell.length_a   1.000
_cell.length_b   1.000
_cell.length_c   1.000
_cell.angle_alpha   90.00
_cell.angle_beta   90.00
_cell.angle_gamma   90.00
#
_symmetry.space_group_name_H-M   'P 1'
#
loop_
_entity.id
_entity.type
_entity.pdbx_description
1 polymer ?
#
loop_
_entity_poly.entity_id
_entity_poly.type
_entity_poly.pdbx_seq_one_letter_code
_entity_poly.pdbx_strand_id
1 'polypeptide(L)'
;MDTLTVKSSQVKNIALRAMKANRPLFIWGPPGIGKSELVDSITYSGSLGNAIMLDLRLALMEPTDLRGYPFRNPETNQMEWAPPADLPTAEFAAQYDTVVLFLDELNSAPPSVQAAAYQLVLNRRIGQYVLPKNVRIIAAGNRETDRGVTFRMPAPLANRFRHINMAVDFGDWQRWARANEVHPDVLGYLSYAKQDLFDFDPKTSSQAFATPRSWNYVSEILATPGFDDAEIFEQKAEIAGAVGEGMAGKFVEHRRIASHLPKPEDILAGRVKKLDNKLSQEISAKYSLVVGMTYEINQLYKESGTGGDFKKCFNNAVAFAYDNFEPEMVVLFFKTIMTDYGIKFNIRTDLDKELYKIFSERYTKYIA
;
A
#
# COMPACT_ATOMS: atom_id res chain seq x y z
N MET A 1 19.26 7.65 -18.05
CA MET A 1 18.86 6.27 -18.43
C MET A 1 17.48 6.04 -17.88
N ASP A 2 16.51 5.86 -18.74
CA ASP A 2 15.14 5.59 -18.34
C ASP A 2 15.06 4.15 -17.84
N THR A 3 15.19 3.97 -16.54
CA THR A 3 14.94 2.67 -15.90
C THR A 3 13.44 2.41 -16.03
N LEU A 4 13.08 1.19 -16.48
CA LEU A 4 11.68 0.78 -16.58
C LEU A 4 10.97 0.97 -15.24
N THR A 5 9.85 1.67 -15.28
CA THR A 5 9.00 1.92 -14.12
C THR A 5 7.91 0.84 -14.07
N VAL A 6 7.73 0.22 -12.92
CA VAL A 6 6.81 -0.89 -12.70
C VAL A 6 5.93 -0.63 -11.47
N LYS A 7 4.75 -1.21 -11.44
CA LYS A 7 3.83 -1.08 -10.31
C LYS A 7 4.19 -2.03 -9.15
N SER A 8 3.66 -1.78 -7.96
CA SER A 8 4.04 -2.50 -6.73
C SER A 8 3.85 -4.02 -6.82
N SER A 9 2.77 -4.50 -7.45
CA SER A 9 2.55 -5.94 -7.68
C SER A 9 3.64 -6.58 -8.54
N GLN A 10 4.19 -5.86 -9.52
CA GLN A 10 5.31 -6.34 -10.34
C GLN A 10 6.62 -6.30 -9.57
N VAL A 11 6.85 -5.25 -8.75
CA VAL A 11 8.02 -5.17 -7.85
C VAL A 11 8.03 -6.35 -6.90
N LYS A 12 6.87 -6.73 -6.32
CA LYS A 12 6.74 -7.92 -5.46
C LYS A 12 7.29 -9.17 -6.14
N ASN A 13 6.87 -9.45 -7.36
CA ASN A 13 7.33 -10.63 -8.11
C ASN A 13 8.83 -10.58 -8.44
N ILE A 14 9.35 -9.40 -8.77
CA ILE A 14 10.77 -9.20 -9.06
C ILE A 14 11.60 -9.38 -7.79
N ALA A 15 11.15 -8.82 -6.66
CA ALA A 15 11.81 -8.95 -5.37
C ALA A 15 11.91 -10.40 -4.91
N LEU A 16 10.81 -11.17 -5.01
CA LEU A 16 10.83 -12.60 -4.70
C LEU A 16 11.85 -13.37 -5.55
N ARG A 17 11.94 -13.09 -6.86
CA ARG A 17 12.94 -13.70 -7.72
C ARG A 17 14.36 -13.27 -7.38
N ALA A 18 14.56 -12.00 -7.00
CA ALA A 18 15.86 -11.49 -6.58
C ALA A 18 16.34 -12.16 -5.28
N MET A 19 15.44 -12.28 -4.29
CA MET A 19 15.73 -12.96 -3.01
C MET A 19 16.06 -14.44 -3.21
N LYS A 20 15.27 -15.17 -4.03
CA LYS A 20 15.55 -16.57 -4.36
C LYS A 20 16.90 -16.75 -5.06
N ALA A 21 17.27 -15.82 -5.92
CA ALA A 21 18.59 -15.80 -6.57
C ALA A 21 19.72 -15.26 -5.70
N ASN A 22 19.43 -14.87 -4.46
CA ASN A 22 20.37 -14.19 -3.55
C ASN A 22 21.09 -13.00 -4.21
N ARG A 23 20.33 -12.16 -4.91
CA ARG A 23 20.84 -10.95 -5.58
C ARG A 23 20.20 -9.71 -4.96
N PRO A 24 21.01 -8.75 -4.49
CA PRO A 24 20.49 -7.51 -3.93
C PRO A 24 19.62 -6.75 -4.93
N LEU A 25 18.50 -6.20 -4.43
CA LEU A 25 17.56 -5.38 -5.21
C LEU A 25 17.50 -3.98 -4.61
N PHE A 26 17.49 -2.96 -5.47
CA PHE A 26 17.27 -1.57 -5.08
C PHE A 26 15.93 -1.07 -5.65
N ILE A 27 15.05 -0.61 -4.77
CA ILE A 27 13.71 -0.09 -5.13
C ILE A 27 13.77 1.44 -5.07
N TRP A 28 13.69 2.07 -6.22
CA TRP A 28 13.62 3.52 -6.37
C TRP A 28 12.17 3.99 -6.40
N GLY A 29 11.90 5.16 -5.84
CA GLY A 29 10.61 5.82 -5.99
C GLY A 29 10.40 6.94 -5.00
N PRO A 30 9.44 7.83 -5.25
CA PRO A 30 9.21 9.00 -4.41
C PRO A 30 8.80 8.60 -2.98
N PRO A 31 8.82 9.55 -2.03
CA PRO A 31 8.39 9.28 -0.66
C PRO A 31 6.90 8.94 -0.59
N GLY A 32 6.52 8.15 0.42
CA GLY A 32 5.11 7.86 0.72
C GLY A 32 4.40 6.87 -0.21
N ILE A 33 5.09 6.24 -1.18
CA ILE A 33 4.47 5.28 -2.12
C ILE A 33 4.39 3.84 -1.59
N GLY A 34 4.85 3.56 -0.35
CA GLY A 34 4.76 2.24 0.27
C GLY A 34 5.93 1.30 -0.05
N LYS A 35 7.16 1.79 -0.26
CA LYS A 35 8.34 0.93 -0.53
C LYS A 35 8.62 -0.04 0.62
N SER A 36 8.68 0.46 1.85
CA SER A 36 8.97 -0.34 3.06
C SER A 36 7.83 -1.31 3.35
N GLU A 37 6.57 -0.84 3.26
CA GLU A 37 5.35 -1.65 3.39
C GLU A 37 5.32 -2.82 2.38
N LEU A 38 5.77 -2.57 1.15
CA LEU A 38 5.86 -3.62 0.14
C LEU A 38 6.86 -4.70 0.54
N VAL A 39 8.04 -4.33 1.06
CA VAL A 39 9.06 -5.31 1.51
C VAL A 39 8.54 -6.10 2.70
N ASP A 40 7.87 -5.44 3.64
CA ASP A 40 7.20 -6.07 4.78
C ASP A 40 6.17 -7.10 4.30
N SER A 41 5.25 -6.70 3.43
CA SER A 41 4.22 -7.59 2.86
C SER A 41 4.80 -8.79 2.10
N ILE A 42 5.95 -8.64 1.46
CA ILE A 42 6.66 -9.73 0.77
C ILE A 42 7.23 -10.70 1.80
N THR A 43 7.84 -10.17 2.84
CA THR A 43 8.51 -10.96 3.89
C THR A 43 7.50 -11.89 4.58
N TYR A 44 6.35 -11.33 4.98
CA TYR A 44 5.34 -12.08 5.73
C TYR A 44 4.28 -12.77 4.85
N SER A 45 4.46 -12.80 3.53
CA SER A 45 3.53 -13.45 2.59
C SER A 45 3.53 -14.98 2.63
N GLY A 46 4.41 -15.62 3.40
CA GLY A 46 4.66 -17.07 3.38
C GLY A 46 5.49 -17.55 2.17
N SER A 47 5.76 -16.68 1.18
CA SER A 47 6.51 -17.04 -0.04
C SER A 47 8.00 -17.31 0.21
N LEU A 48 8.51 -16.93 1.38
CA LEU A 48 9.90 -17.06 1.82
C LEU A 48 10.06 -18.05 3.00
N GLY A 49 9.02 -18.82 3.30
CA GLY A 49 8.95 -19.69 4.46
C GLY A 49 8.72 -18.90 5.76
N ASN A 50 9.26 -19.38 6.89
CA ASN A 50 9.33 -18.61 8.13
C ASN A 50 10.36 -17.49 7.95
N ALA A 51 9.91 -16.27 7.71
CA ALA A 51 10.77 -15.15 7.39
C ALA A 51 10.59 -13.97 8.36
N ILE A 52 11.66 -13.20 8.54
CA ILE A 52 11.65 -11.96 9.32
C ILE A 52 12.34 -10.84 8.55
N MET A 53 11.84 -9.59 8.72
CA MET A 53 12.50 -8.39 8.20
C MET A 53 13.26 -7.67 9.32
N LEU A 54 14.49 -7.28 9.01
CA LEU A 54 15.29 -6.34 9.79
C LEU A 54 15.38 -5.06 8.99
N ASP A 55 14.75 -4.01 9.48
CA ASP A 55 14.70 -2.68 8.84
C ASP A 55 15.83 -1.80 9.39
N LEU A 56 16.79 -1.45 8.54
CA LEU A 56 17.90 -0.55 8.87
C LEU A 56 17.72 0.77 8.08
N ARG A 57 17.42 1.84 8.80
CA ARG A 57 17.31 3.19 8.22
C ARG A 57 18.65 3.87 8.15
N LEU A 58 19.35 3.69 7.04
CA LEU A 58 20.74 4.09 6.90
C LEU A 58 20.97 5.60 6.96
N ALA A 59 19.97 6.40 6.66
CA ALA A 59 20.03 7.86 6.80
C ALA A 59 20.23 8.32 8.27
N LEU A 60 19.84 7.49 9.24
CA LEU A 60 19.92 7.77 10.66
C LEU A 60 21.15 7.11 11.34
N MET A 61 21.97 6.38 10.58
CA MET A 61 23.07 5.57 11.12
C MET A 61 24.43 6.24 10.97
N GLU A 62 25.32 5.91 11.87
CA GLU A 62 26.74 6.19 11.79
C GLU A 62 27.50 4.98 11.20
N PRO A 63 28.71 5.14 10.64
CA PRO A 63 29.48 4.02 10.10
C PRO A 63 29.76 2.89 11.12
N THR A 64 29.84 3.25 12.40
CA THR A 64 30.06 2.31 13.51
C THR A 64 28.86 1.42 13.77
N ASP A 65 27.65 1.89 13.48
CA ASP A 65 26.43 1.09 13.63
C ASP A 65 26.38 -0.11 12.66
N LEU A 66 27.09 0.02 11.54
CA LEU A 66 27.25 -1.09 10.58
C LEU A 66 28.53 -1.88 10.79
N ARG A 67 29.63 -1.22 11.21
CA ARG A 67 30.95 -1.87 11.38
C ARG A 67 31.14 -2.50 12.75
N GLY A 68 30.40 -2.04 13.74
CA GLY A 68 30.65 -2.32 15.14
C GLY A 68 31.69 -1.37 15.74
N TYR A 69 32.06 -1.64 16.99
CA TYR A 69 33.01 -0.84 17.75
C TYR A 69 34.33 -1.57 17.95
N PRO A 70 35.48 -0.89 17.73
CA PRO A 70 36.78 -1.47 18.01
C PRO A 70 37.03 -1.52 19.53
N PHE A 71 37.52 -2.65 20.02
CA PHE A 71 37.95 -2.78 21.39
C PHE A 71 39.27 -3.53 21.43
N ARG A 72 40.06 -3.27 22.47
CA ARG A 72 41.31 -4.01 22.71
C ARG A 72 40.98 -5.30 23.45
N ASN A 73 41.26 -6.43 22.83
CA ASN A 73 41.16 -7.70 23.50
C ASN A 73 42.32 -7.80 24.54
N PRO A 74 42.02 -7.94 25.84
CA PRO A 74 43.08 -7.99 26.88
C PRO A 74 43.94 -9.25 26.81
N GLU A 75 43.44 -10.35 26.25
CA GLU A 75 44.18 -11.62 26.17
C GLU A 75 45.17 -11.61 25.00
N THR A 76 44.73 -11.16 23.83
CA THR A 76 45.55 -11.17 22.61
C THR A 76 46.37 -9.90 22.43
N ASN A 77 46.04 -8.84 23.18
CA ASN A 77 46.58 -7.49 23.05
C ASN A 77 46.37 -6.88 21.64
N GLN A 78 45.40 -7.40 20.89
CA GLN A 78 45.04 -6.95 19.56
C GLN A 78 43.73 -6.12 19.56
N MET A 79 43.57 -5.31 18.53
CA MET A 79 42.32 -4.61 18.29
C MET A 79 41.30 -5.56 17.63
N GLU A 80 40.16 -5.75 18.24
CA GLU A 80 39.04 -6.54 17.73
C GLU A 80 37.81 -5.65 17.55
N TRP A 81 36.83 -6.14 16.80
CA TRP A 81 35.58 -5.42 16.53
C TRP A 81 34.39 -6.17 17.14
N ALA A 82 33.68 -5.52 18.06
CA ALA A 82 32.40 -6.02 18.51
C ALA A 82 31.37 -5.85 17.36
N PRO A 83 30.71 -6.94 16.93
CA PRO A 83 29.72 -6.84 15.84
C PRO A 83 28.55 -5.95 16.23
N PRO A 84 27.90 -5.26 15.25
CA PRO A 84 26.72 -4.46 15.51
C PRO A 84 25.54 -5.31 16.02
N ALA A 85 24.78 -4.77 16.96
CA ALA A 85 23.60 -5.44 17.50
C ALA A 85 22.44 -5.54 16.47
N ASP A 86 22.39 -4.60 15.52
CA ASP A 86 21.34 -4.52 14.52
C ASP A 86 21.51 -5.49 13.34
N LEU A 87 22.68 -6.12 13.24
CA LEU A 87 22.93 -7.15 12.23
C LEU A 87 22.67 -8.56 12.80
N PRO A 88 22.03 -9.46 12.01
CA PRO A 88 21.62 -10.77 12.53
C PRO A 88 22.81 -11.68 12.81
N THR A 89 22.91 -12.23 14.01
CA THR A 89 23.89 -13.29 14.32
C THR A 89 23.54 -14.59 13.58
N ALA A 90 24.48 -15.53 13.53
CA ALA A 90 24.23 -16.84 12.95
C ALA A 90 23.12 -17.60 13.70
N GLU A 91 23.11 -17.49 15.04
CA GLU A 91 22.11 -18.11 15.93
C GLU A 91 20.73 -17.49 15.72
N PHE A 92 20.64 -16.17 15.59
CA PHE A 92 19.37 -15.48 15.26
C PHE A 92 18.85 -15.92 13.90
N ALA A 93 19.70 -15.88 12.88
CA ALA A 93 19.32 -16.22 11.52
C ALA A 93 18.89 -17.68 11.36
N ALA A 94 19.46 -18.60 12.16
CA ALA A 94 19.11 -20.03 12.12
C ALA A 94 17.67 -20.33 12.56
N GLN A 95 16.96 -19.37 13.20
CA GLN A 95 15.56 -19.51 13.61
C GLN A 95 14.58 -19.30 12.46
N TYR A 96 15.05 -18.81 11.31
CA TYR A 96 14.24 -18.44 10.16
C TYR A 96 14.74 -19.11 8.88
N ASP A 97 13.82 -19.41 7.96
CA ASP A 97 14.17 -19.85 6.61
C ASP A 97 14.85 -18.71 5.82
N THR A 98 14.35 -17.49 6.03
CA THR A 98 14.86 -16.29 5.37
C THR A 98 14.85 -15.09 6.32
N VAL A 99 15.97 -14.37 6.39
CA VAL A 99 16.05 -13.05 7.01
C VAL A 99 16.17 -12.01 5.92
N VAL A 100 15.22 -11.08 5.84
CA VAL A 100 15.27 -9.97 4.89
C VAL A 100 15.93 -8.78 5.58
N LEU A 101 17.15 -8.44 5.15
CA LEU A 101 17.85 -7.24 5.58
C LEU A 101 17.43 -6.10 4.65
N PHE A 102 16.58 -5.22 5.15
CA PHE A 102 16.08 -4.07 4.41
C PHE A 102 16.90 -2.83 4.74
N LEU A 103 17.59 -2.29 3.73
CA LEU A 103 18.42 -1.10 3.82
C LEU A 103 17.64 0.09 3.30
N ASP A 104 16.83 0.70 4.19
CA ASP A 104 16.00 1.85 3.79
C ASP A 104 16.80 3.13 3.74
N GLU A 105 16.43 4.02 2.83
CA GLU A 105 17.04 5.33 2.62
C GLU A 105 18.56 5.28 2.34
N LEU A 106 19.04 4.18 1.71
CA LEU A 106 20.48 3.97 1.49
C LEU A 106 21.17 5.14 0.77
N ASN A 107 20.52 5.77 -0.20
CA ASN A 107 21.10 6.91 -0.92
C ASN A 107 20.90 8.25 -0.20
N SER A 108 20.15 8.28 0.89
CA SER A 108 20.06 9.45 1.79
C SER A 108 21.10 9.38 2.92
N ALA A 109 21.73 8.22 3.09
CA ALA A 109 22.78 8.01 4.07
C ALA A 109 24.06 8.79 3.73
N PRO A 110 24.82 9.29 4.73
CA PRO A 110 26.12 9.90 4.51
C PRO A 110 27.07 8.99 3.71
N PRO A 111 27.97 9.55 2.90
CA PRO A 111 28.89 8.74 2.09
C PRO A 111 29.72 7.72 2.88
N SER A 112 30.06 8.02 4.14
CA SER A 112 30.77 7.10 5.04
C SER A 112 29.93 5.87 5.42
N VAL A 113 28.62 6.04 5.62
CA VAL A 113 27.67 4.95 5.88
C VAL A 113 27.44 4.14 4.60
N GLN A 114 27.29 4.80 3.45
CA GLN A 114 27.20 4.10 2.16
C GLN A 114 28.46 3.25 1.89
N ALA A 115 29.66 3.73 2.25
CA ALA A 115 30.90 2.97 2.13
C ALA A 115 30.95 1.74 3.05
N ALA A 116 30.38 1.84 4.26
CA ALA A 116 30.21 0.69 5.15
C ALA A 116 29.22 -0.32 4.59
N ALA A 117 28.04 0.12 4.15
CA ALA A 117 27.03 -0.71 3.50
C ALA A 117 27.55 -1.40 2.23
N TYR A 118 28.43 -0.76 1.48
CA TYR A 118 29.08 -1.35 0.30
C TYR A 118 29.80 -2.67 0.63
N GLN A 119 30.57 -2.70 1.72
CA GLN A 119 31.25 -3.92 2.14
C GLN A 119 30.25 -5.05 2.47
N LEU A 120 29.18 -4.71 3.16
CA LEU A 120 28.12 -5.65 3.54
C LEU A 120 27.42 -6.23 2.30
N VAL A 121 27.05 -5.37 1.34
CA VAL A 121 26.37 -5.77 0.11
C VAL A 121 27.29 -6.57 -0.83
N LEU A 122 28.53 -6.12 -1.00
CA LEU A 122 29.50 -6.74 -1.91
C LEU A 122 30.02 -8.08 -1.40
N ASN A 123 30.55 -8.05 -0.17
CA ASN A 123 31.33 -9.16 0.38
C ASN A 123 30.51 -10.03 1.34
N ARG A 124 29.28 -9.63 1.64
CA ARG A 124 28.46 -10.25 2.69
C ARG A 124 29.21 -10.33 4.03
N ARG A 125 30.03 -9.34 4.28
CA ARG A 125 30.81 -9.20 5.52
C ARG A 125 31.18 -7.74 5.76
N ILE A 126 31.43 -7.41 7.00
CA ILE A 126 31.98 -6.12 7.40
C ILE A 126 32.94 -6.35 8.58
N GLY A 127 34.20 -5.97 8.40
CA GLY A 127 35.21 -6.34 9.39
C GLY A 127 35.27 -7.86 9.60
N GLN A 128 35.11 -8.28 10.84
CA GLN A 128 35.07 -9.71 11.24
C GLN A 128 33.67 -10.32 11.13
N TYR A 129 32.64 -9.50 11.09
CA TYR A 129 31.24 -9.96 10.95
C TYR A 129 30.98 -10.54 9.55
N VAL A 130 30.34 -11.71 9.50
CA VAL A 130 29.93 -12.39 8.27
C VAL A 130 28.42 -12.54 8.26
N LEU A 131 27.79 -12.03 7.21
CA LEU A 131 26.35 -12.09 7.04
C LEU A 131 25.89 -13.55 6.79
N PRO A 132 24.94 -14.08 7.58
CA PRO A 132 24.44 -15.46 7.44
C PRO A 132 23.92 -15.75 6.03
N LYS A 133 24.02 -17.01 5.59
CA LYS A 133 23.72 -17.43 4.21
C LYS A 133 22.25 -17.24 3.81
N ASN A 134 21.32 -17.34 4.76
CA ASN A 134 19.87 -17.16 4.55
C ASN A 134 19.41 -15.70 4.61
N VAL A 135 20.31 -14.73 4.81
CA VAL A 135 19.98 -13.30 4.74
C VAL A 135 19.86 -12.87 3.27
N ARG A 136 18.79 -12.11 2.97
CA ARG A 136 18.52 -11.50 1.66
C ARG A 136 18.52 -10.00 1.79
N ILE A 137 19.19 -9.30 0.89
CA ILE A 137 19.33 -7.85 0.95
C ILE A 137 18.37 -7.20 -0.06
N ILE A 138 17.53 -6.30 0.46
CA ILE A 138 16.76 -5.34 -0.34
C ILE A 138 17.12 -3.95 0.16
N ALA A 139 17.26 -3.00 -0.76
CA ALA A 139 17.45 -1.60 -0.42
C ALA A 139 16.35 -0.74 -1.06
N ALA A 140 16.08 0.41 -0.45
CA ALA A 140 15.19 1.40 -1.01
C ALA A 140 15.80 2.80 -0.91
N GLY A 141 15.32 3.69 -1.76
CA GLY A 141 15.73 5.08 -1.73
C GLY A 141 14.86 5.96 -2.65
N ASN A 142 15.01 7.27 -2.50
CA ASN A 142 14.34 8.26 -3.31
C ASN A 142 15.20 8.61 -4.52
N ARG A 143 14.57 8.95 -5.65
CA ARG A 143 15.31 9.39 -6.84
C ARG A 143 15.90 10.78 -6.62
N GLU A 144 17.00 11.09 -7.28
CA GLU A 144 17.60 12.45 -7.26
C GLU A 144 16.59 13.51 -7.71
N THR A 145 15.68 13.15 -8.62
CA THR A 145 14.59 14.01 -9.09
C THR A 145 13.54 14.32 -8.03
N ASP A 146 13.43 13.50 -7.01
CA ASP A 146 12.43 13.63 -5.93
C ASP A 146 12.85 14.67 -4.87
N ARG A 147 14.00 15.37 -5.06
CA ARG A 147 14.54 16.45 -4.20
C ARG A 147 14.62 16.13 -2.69
N GLY A 148 14.66 14.86 -2.32
CA GLY A 148 15.07 14.48 -0.96
C GLY A 148 16.55 14.79 -0.74
N VAL A 149 16.98 14.80 0.51
CA VAL A 149 18.42 14.80 0.81
C VAL A 149 18.98 13.47 0.33
N THR A 150 19.62 13.50 -0.85
CA THR A 150 20.19 12.30 -1.44
C THR A 150 21.66 12.55 -1.82
N PHE A 151 22.49 11.55 -1.58
CA PHE A 151 23.87 11.55 -2.05
C PHE A 151 23.98 10.62 -3.25
N ARG A 152 24.81 11.00 -4.21
CA ARG A 152 25.08 10.14 -5.35
C ARG A 152 25.71 8.82 -4.87
N MET A 153 25.07 7.72 -5.19
CA MET A 153 25.59 6.40 -4.86
C MET A 153 26.87 6.13 -5.65
N PRO A 154 27.96 5.66 -4.98
CA PRO A 154 29.19 5.27 -5.68
C PRO A 154 28.90 4.18 -6.73
N ALA A 155 29.47 4.33 -7.93
CA ALA A 155 29.23 3.42 -9.05
C ALA A 155 29.49 1.93 -8.70
N PRO A 156 30.53 1.57 -7.92
CA PRO A 156 30.74 0.19 -7.49
C PRO A 156 29.61 -0.36 -6.63
N LEU A 157 29.00 0.46 -5.75
CA LEU A 157 27.85 0.07 -4.93
C LEU A 157 26.61 -0.08 -5.81
N ALA A 158 26.34 0.88 -6.68
CA ALA A 158 25.21 0.84 -7.61
C ALA A 158 25.24 -0.43 -8.47
N ASN A 159 26.40 -0.81 -9.00
CA ASN A 159 26.55 -2.01 -9.84
C ASN A 159 26.31 -3.35 -9.11
N ARG A 160 26.15 -3.34 -7.79
CA ARG A 160 25.84 -4.55 -6.99
C ARG A 160 24.35 -4.81 -6.83
N PHE A 161 23.55 -3.82 -7.10
CA PHE A 161 22.10 -3.93 -7.05
C PHE A 161 21.49 -4.15 -8.43
N ARG A 162 20.35 -4.82 -8.44
CA ARG A 162 19.37 -4.69 -9.53
C ARG A 162 18.51 -3.50 -9.22
N HIS A 163 18.34 -2.58 -10.14
CA HIS A 163 17.59 -1.34 -9.94
C HIS A 163 16.20 -1.44 -10.56
N ILE A 164 15.17 -1.08 -9.78
CA ILE A 164 13.78 -1.04 -10.21
C ILE A 164 13.17 0.30 -9.77
N ASN A 165 12.50 0.99 -10.69
CA ASN A 165 11.67 2.14 -10.38
C ASN A 165 10.24 1.70 -10.09
N MET A 166 9.75 2.00 -8.89
CA MET A 166 8.38 1.77 -8.48
C MET A 166 7.52 3.00 -8.76
N ALA A 167 6.37 2.78 -9.41
CA ALA A 167 5.34 3.80 -9.61
C ALA A 167 4.15 3.57 -8.70
N VAL A 168 3.45 4.65 -8.42
CA VAL A 168 2.11 4.58 -7.82
C VAL A 168 1.14 4.02 -8.86
N ASP A 169 0.39 2.99 -8.49
CA ASP A 169 -0.70 2.42 -9.28
C ASP A 169 -1.96 2.37 -8.41
N PHE A 170 -3.02 3.02 -8.89
CA PHE A 170 -4.27 3.09 -8.14
C PHE A 170 -4.87 1.70 -7.87
N GLY A 171 -4.82 0.79 -8.85
CA GLY A 171 -5.37 -0.55 -8.69
C GLY A 171 -4.63 -1.39 -7.64
N ASP A 172 -3.30 -1.27 -7.57
CA ASP A 172 -2.50 -1.93 -6.54
C ASP A 172 -2.78 -1.33 -5.16
N TRP A 173 -2.84 0.01 -5.08
CA TRP A 173 -3.18 0.71 -3.84
C TRP A 173 -4.60 0.37 -3.36
N GLN A 174 -5.58 0.34 -4.24
CA GLN A 174 -6.96 0.04 -3.89
C GLN A 174 -7.13 -1.37 -3.31
N ARG A 175 -6.41 -2.37 -3.86
CA ARG A 175 -6.40 -3.73 -3.28
C ARG A 175 -5.79 -3.75 -1.88
N TRP A 176 -4.66 -3.06 -1.71
CA TRP A 176 -4.03 -2.90 -0.40
C TRP A 176 -4.96 -2.18 0.58
N ALA A 177 -5.55 -1.07 0.16
CA ALA A 177 -6.43 -0.25 0.99
C ALA A 177 -7.65 -1.03 1.51
N ARG A 178 -8.25 -1.88 0.67
CA ARG A 178 -9.35 -2.77 1.08
C ARG A 178 -8.90 -3.84 2.06
N ALA A 179 -7.73 -4.42 1.85
CA ALA A 179 -7.19 -5.44 2.74
C ALA A 179 -6.78 -4.87 4.12
N ASN A 180 -6.47 -3.57 4.18
CA ASN A 180 -6.10 -2.85 5.39
C ASN A 180 -7.21 -1.94 5.93
N GLU A 181 -8.45 -2.15 5.50
CA GLU A 181 -9.64 -1.50 6.03
C GLU A 181 -9.59 0.04 6.00
N VAL A 182 -8.98 0.61 4.95
CA VAL A 182 -8.97 2.06 4.73
C VAL A 182 -10.40 2.59 4.67
N HIS A 183 -10.63 3.73 5.32
CA HIS A 183 -11.97 4.32 5.48
C HIS A 183 -12.73 4.44 4.16
N PRO A 184 -14.03 4.06 4.12
CA PRO A 184 -14.83 4.05 2.90
C PRO A 184 -14.87 5.38 2.15
N ASP A 185 -14.88 6.52 2.86
CA ASP A 185 -14.88 7.85 2.25
C ASP A 185 -13.61 8.11 1.43
N VAL A 186 -12.44 7.70 1.95
CA VAL A 186 -11.15 7.80 1.23
C VAL A 186 -11.16 6.92 -0.01
N LEU A 187 -11.62 5.68 0.13
CA LEU A 187 -11.76 4.75 -0.99
C LEU A 187 -12.76 5.27 -2.04
N GLY A 188 -13.88 5.82 -1.61
CA GLY A 188 -14.92 6.40 -2.49
C GLY A 188 -14.37 7.57 -3.28
N TYR A 189 -13.77 8.53 -2.60
CA TYR A 189 -13.15 9.68 -3.24
C TYR A 189 -12.08 9.30 -4.27
N LEU A 190 -11.13 8.49 -3.87
CA LEU A 190 -10.02 8.10 -4.74
C LEU A 190 -10.44 7.13 -5.86
N SER A 191 -11.55 6.42 -5.71
CA SER A 191 -12.12 5.64 -6.82
C SER A 191 -12.64 6.54 -7.93
N TYR A 192 -13.16 7.72 -7.58
CA TYR A 192 -13.56 8.78 -8.51
C TYR A 192 -12.36 9.58 -9.00
N ALA A 193 -11.54 10.10 -8.11
CA ALA A 193 -10.41 11.00 -8.38
C ALA A 193 -9.06 10.27 -8.26
N LYS A 194 -8.82 9.25 -9.08
CA LYS A 194 -7.64 8.36 -9.01
C LYS A 194 -6.31 9.08 -9.07
N GLN A 195 -6.25 10.20 -9.81
CA GLN A 195 -5.06 11.04 -9.94
C GLN A 195 -4.68 11.73 -8.62
N ASP A 196 -5.66 11.95 -7.73
CA ASP A 196 -5.46 12.61 -6.45
C ASP A 196 -4.83 11.68 -5.39
N LEU A 197 -4.62 10.39 -5.72
CA LEU A 197 -3.87 9.46 -4.88
C LEU A 197 -2.41 9.90 -4.67
N PHE A 198 -1.83 10.55 -5.67
CA PHE A 198 -0.44 10.98 -5.61
C PHE A 198 -0.26 12.32 -6.33
N ASP A 199 0.01 13.36 -5.54
CA ASP A 199 0.24 14.73 -6.01
C ASP A 199 1.50 15.29 -5.32
N PHE A 200 2.65 14.71 -5.68
CA PHE A 200 3.96 15.14 -5.20
C PHE A 200 4.70 15.89 -6.28
N ASP A 201 4.85 17.21 -6.12
CA ASP A 201 5.74 18.01 -6.92
C ASP A 201 6.99 18.41 -6.11
N PRO A 202 8.16 17.84 -6.43
CA PRO A 202 9.40 18.18 -5.73
C PRO A 202 9.83 19.65 -5.89
N LYS A 203 9.19 20.43 -6.76
CA LYS A 203 9.47 21.86 -6.95
C LYS A 203 8.71 22.75 -5.98
N THR A 204 7.63 22.26 -5.40
CA THR A 204 6.87 22.99 -4.41
C THR A 204 7.48 22.79 -3.03
N SER A 205 7.38 23.82 -2.17
CA SER A 205 7.80 23.77 -0.78
C SER A 205 6.66 23.35 0.15
N SER A 206 5.65 22.65 -0.36
CA SER A 206 4.51 22.21 0.44
C SER A 206 4.96 21.23 1.53
N GLN A 207 4.53 21.47 2.76
CA GLN A 207 4.81 20.58 3.89
C GLN A 207 3.94 19.32 3.89
N ALA A 208 2.75 19.39 3.29
CA ALA A 208 1.81 18.29 3.15
C ALA A 208 1.42 18.11 1.68
N PHE A 209 1.35 16.87 1.22
CA PHE A 209 0.99 16.50 -0.14
C PHE A 209 0.39 15.10 -0.19
N ALA A 210 -0.46 14.86 -1.19
CA ALA A 210 -1.14 13.59 -1.34
C ALA A 210 -0.20 12.47 -1.78
N THR A 211 -0.18 11.40 -1.01
CA THR A 211 0.52 10.14 -1.28
C THR A 211 -0.31 8.97 -0.74
N PRO A 212 -0.06 7.72 -1.16
CA PRO A 212 -0.64 6.54 -0.53
C PRO A 212 -0.57 6.55 1.00
N ARG A 213 0.57 6.96 1.57
CA ARG A 213 0.78 7.07 3.03
C ARG A 213 -0.08 8.17 3.66
N SER A 214 -0.10 9.36 3.07
CA SER A 214 -0.86 10.48 3.64
C SER A 214 -2.37 10.25 3.55
N TRP A 215 -2.86 9.56 2.54
CA TRP A 215 -4.25 9.11 2.48
C TRP A 215 -4.60 8.06 3.54
N ASN A 216 -3.63 7.21 3.93
CA ASN A 216 -3.83 6.34 5.08
C ASN A 216 -3.95 7.13 6.38
N TYR A 217 -3.14 8.18 6.57
CA TYR A 217 -3.30 9.09 7.71
C TYR A 217 -4.68 9.75 7.73
N VAL A 218 -5.19 10.19 6.58
CA VAL A 218 -6.56 10.69 6.50
C VAL A 218 -7.57 9.62 6.94
N SER A 219 -7.41 8.37 6.50
CA SER A 219 -8.24 7.25 6.93
C SER A 219 -8.23 7.06 8.46
N GLU A 220 -7.06 7.12 9.07
CA GLU A 220 -6.89 7.02 10.53
C GLU A 220 -7.54 8.19 11.26
N ILE A 221 -7.40 9.42 10.75
CA ILE A 221 -8.03 10.63 11.28
C ILE A 221 -9.57 10.47 11.26
N LEU A 222 -10.13 10.04 10.13
CA LEU A 222 -11.58 9.85 9.99
C LEU A 222 -12.15 8.79 10.96
N ALA A 223 -11.34 7.79 11.31
CA ALA A 223 -11.72 6.74 12.26
C ALA A 223 -11.60 7.20 13.74
N THR A 224 -11.07 8.39 14.00
CA THR A 224 -10.90 8.89 15.36
C THR A 224 -12.26 9.30 15.96
N PRO A 225 -12.60 8.83 17.17
CA PRO A 225 -13.85 9.22 17.82
C PRO A 225 -14.00 10.74 17.96
N GLY A 226 -15.14 11.27 17.57
CA GLY A 226 -15.44 12.71 17.64
C GLY A 226 -15.02 13.53 16.43
N PHE A 227 -14.33 12.94 15.45
CA PHE A 227 -13.94 13.66 14.23
C PHE A 227 -15.17 14.21 13.47
N ASP A 228 -16.22 13.43 13.33
CA ASP A 228 -17.45 13.85 12.63
C ASP A 228 -18.27 14.89 13.39
N ASP A 229 -18.04 15.02 14.71
CA ASP A 229 -18.68 16.04 15.56
C ASP A 229 -17.91 17.37 15.56
N ALA A 230 -16.66 17.38 15.05
CA ALA A 230 -15.83 18.58 14.98
C ALA A 230 -16.36 19.58 13.94
N GLU A 231 -16.01 20.86 14.11
CA GLU A 231 -16.35 21.88 13.14
C GLU A 231 -15.72 21.57 11.75
N ILE A 232 -16.43 21.89 10.67
CA ILE A 232 -15.96 21.62 9.30
C ILE A 232 -14.57 22.23 9.04
N PHE A 233 -14.28 23.38 9.65
CA PHE A 233 -12.97 24.00 9.52
C PHE A 233 -11.86 23.18 10.20
N GLU A 234 -12.13 22.59 11.37
CA GLU A 234 -11.20 21.71 12.09
C GLU A 234 -10.96 20.43 11.30
N GLN A 235 -12.04 19.78 10.85
CA GLN A 235 -11.94 18.60 9.97
C GLN A 235 -11.08 18.88 8.73
N LYS A 236 -11.32 20.03 8.08
CA LYS A 236 -10.53 20.44 6.91
C LYS A 236 -9.06 20.69 7.27
N ALA A 237 -8.78 21.31 8.41
CA ALA A 237 -7.42 21.60 8.84
C ALA A 237 -6.62 20.32 9.13
N GLU A 238 -7.22 19.34 9.82
CA GLU A 238 -6.58 18.05 10.09
C GLU A 238 -6.28 17.30 8.80
N ILE A 239 -7.23 17.23 7.88
CA ILE A 239 -7.03 16.57 6.57
C ILE A 239 -5.95 17.31 5.76
N ALA A 240 -5.96 18.66 5.78
CA ALA A 240 -4.98 19.48 5.07
C ALA A 240 -3.56 19.27 5.59
N GLY A 241 -3.41 19.02 6.90
CA GLY A 241 -2.13 18.66 7.51
C GLY A 241 -1.52 17.37 6.93
N ALA A 242 -2.34 16.47 6.38
CA ALA A 242 -1.89 15.23 5.76
C ALA A 242 -1.69 15.33 4.23
N VAL A 243 -2.66 15.89 3.51
CA VAL A 243 -2.69 15.83 2.03
C VAL A 243 -2.55 17.19 1.34
N GLY A 244 -2.45 18.27 2.10
CA GLY A 244 -2.39 19.64 1.60
C GLY A 244 -3.76 20.29 1.45
N GLU A 245 -3.80 21.62 1.51
CA GLU A 245 -5.06 22.41 1.61
C GLU A 245 -5.96 22.21 0.39
N GLY A 246 -5.39 22.24 -0.83
CA GLY A 246 -6.16 22.07 -2.06
C GLY A 246 -6.83 20.70 -2.16
N MET A 247 -6.12 19.65 -1.75
CA MET A 247 -6.62 18.28 -1.74
C MET A 247 -7.67 18.07 -0.65
N ALA A 248 -7.42 18.62 0.54
CA ALA A 248 -8.38 18.59 1.65
C ALA A 248 -9.71 19.26 1.26
N GLY A 249 -9.66 20.40 0.56
CA GLY A 249 -10.87 21.08 0.10
C GLY A 249 -11.73 20.21 -0.83
N LYS A 250 -11.11 19.54 -1.80
CA LYS A 250 -11.81 18.60 -2.71
C LYS A 250 -12.42 17.43 -1.95
N PHE A 251 -11.67 16.87 -1.02
CA PHE A 251 -12.10 15.70 -0.24
C PHE A 251 -13.25 16.02 0.72
N VAL A 252 -13.19 17.14 1.44
CA VAL A 252 -14.26 17.59 2.34
C VAL A 252 -15.54 17.87 1.57
N GLU A 253 -15.44 18.50 0.39
CA GLU A 253 -16.63 18.72 -0.46
C GLU A 253 -17.21 17.38 -0.96
N HIS A 254 -16.39 16.44 -1.34
CA HIS A 254 -16.83 15.09 -1.68
C HIS A 254 -17.59 14.42 -0.50
N ARG A 255 -17.05 14.50 0.73
CA ARG A 255 -17.72 13.96 1.93
C ARG A 255 -19.07 14.67 2.19
N ARG A 256 -19.14 15.98 1.99
CA ARG A 256 -20.38 16.75 2.12
C ARG A 256 -21.45 16.27 1.15
N ILE A 257 -21.10 15.93 -0.07
CA ILE A 257 -22.04 15.35 -1.04
C ILE A 257 -22.41 13.92 -0.61
N ALA A 258 -21.42 13.12 -0.20
CA ALA A 258 -21.61 11.74 0.22
C ALA A 258 -22.50 11.60 1.47
N SER A 259 -22.49 12.58 2.39
CA SER A 259 -23.34 12.57 3.59
C SER A 259 -24.86 12.62 3.28
N HIS A 260 -25.25 13.04 2.09
CA HIS A 260 -26.64 13.03 1.64
C HIS A 260 -27.05 11.72 0.94
N LEU A 261 -26.11 10.78 0.78
CA LEU A 261 -26.40 9.48 0.16
C LEU A 261 -27.18 8.58 1.10
N PRO A 262 -28.02 7.68 0.54
CA PRO A 262 -28.65 6.66 1.33
C PRO A 262 -27.57 5.74 1.94
N LYS A 263 -27.81 5.29 3.16
CA LYS A 263 -26.89 4.35 3.81
C LYS A 263 -26.83 3.03 3.03
N PRO A 264 -25.65 2.45 2.81
CA PRO A 264 -25.51 1.18 2.12
C PRO A 264 -26.39 0.07 2.71
N GLU A 265 -26.53 0.02 4.06
CA GLU A 265 -27.34 -0.96 4.75
C GLU A 265 -28.85 -0.83 4.39
N ASP A 266 -29.34 0.38 4.13
CA ASP A 266 -30.73 0.60 3.72
C ASP A 266 -30.97 0.11 2.29
N ILE A 267 -29.95 0.24 1.41
CA ILE A 267 -29.99 -0.30 0.05
C ILE A 267 -29.98 -1.83 0.11
N LEU A 268 -29.06 -2.42 0.86
CA LEU A 268 -28.94 -3.87 1.01
C LEU A 268 -30.21 -4.50 1.63
N ALA A 269 -30.85 -3.77 2.55
CA ALA A 269 -32.12 -4.18 3.13
C ALA A 269 -33.31 -4.02 2.17
N GLY A 270 -33.11 -3.40 1.00
CA GLY A 270 -34.18 -3.12 0.01
C GLY A 270 -35.13 -1.98 0.38
N ARG A 271 -34.76 -1.18 1.40
CA ARG A 271 -35.56 -0.01 1.83
C ARG A 271 -35.43 1.16 0.85
N VAL A 272 -34.28 1.30 0.20
CA VAL A 272 -34.02 2.31 -0.81
C VAL A 272 -33.78 1.62 -2.15
N LYS A 273 -34.55 1.99 -3.18
CA LYS A 273 -34.47 1.40 -4.52
C LYS A 273 -34.00 2.40 -5.58
N LYS A 274 -34.18 3.69 -5.36
CA LYS A 274 -33.81 4.74 -6.33
C LYS A 274 -33.09 5.88 -5.63
N LEU A 275 -32.10 6.44 -6.32
CA LEU A 275 -31.46 7.68 -5.92
C LEU A 275 -32.38 8.87 -6.21
N ASP A 276 -32.27 9.91 -5.39
CA ASP A 276 -32.80 11.23 -5.67
C ASP A 276 -32.26 11.77 -7.01
N ASN A 277 -33.06 12.51 -7.75
CA ASN A 277 -32.69 13.08 -9.05
C ASN A 277 -31.42 13.94 -8.99
N LYS A 278 -31.19 14.65 -7.90
CA LYS A 278 -29.99 15.47 -7.71
C LYS A 278 -28.76 14.60 -7.51
N LEU A 279 -28.83 13.60 -6.63
CA LEU A 279 -27.75 12.67 -6.34
C LEU A 279 -27.45 11.73 -7.52
N SER A 280 -28.45 11.41 -8.33
CA SER A 280 -28.29 10.58 -9.52
C SER A 280 -27.44 11.23 -10.62
N GLN A 281 -27.21 12.54 -10.56
CA GLN A 281 -26.33 13.28 -11.48
C GLN A 281 -24.89 13.40 -10.94
N GLU A 282 -24.66 13.13 -9.65
CA GLU A 282 -23.36 13.26 -9.01
C GLU A 282 -22.54 11.97 -9.15
N ILE A 283 -21.62 11.96 -10.11
CA ILE A 283 -20.79 10.78 -10.42
C ILE A 283 -19.95 10.36 -9.20
N SER A 284 -19.37 11.32 -8.47
CA SER A 284 -18.56 11.05 -7.27
C SER A 284 -19.37 10.34 -6.19
N ALA A 285 -20.64 10.74 -6.01
CA ALA A 285 -21.58 10.14 -5.08
C ALA A 285 -21.85 8.66 -5.41
N LYS A 286 -22.03 8.33 -6.68
CA LYS A 286 -22.23 6.95 -7.12
C LYS A 286 -21.01 6.06 -6.84
N TYR A 287 -19.78 6.59 -7.02
CA TYR A 287 -18.56 5.86 -6.64
C TYR A 287 -18.53 5.54 -5.13
N SER A 288 -18.91 6.49 -4.28
CA SER A 288 -19.01 6.27 -2.83
C SER A 288 -20.02 5.18 -2.50
N LEU A 289 -21.18 5.17 -3.16
CA LEU A 289 -22.17 4.11 -2.95
C LEU A 289 -21.67 2.74 -3.40
N VAL A 290 -21.00 2.64 -4.54
CA VAL A 290 -20.39 1.37 -4.98
C VAL A 290 -19.42 0.85 -3.92
N VAL A 291 -18.56 1.73 -3.40
CA VAL A 291 -17.59 1.37 -2.36
C VAL A 291 -18.30 0.95 -1.08
N GLY A 292 -19.24 1.75 -0.58
CA GLY A 292 -19.98 1.43 0.64
C GLY A 292 -20.80 0.15 0.53
N MET A 293 -21.55 -0.04 -0.55
CA MET A 293 -22.32 -1.27 -0.78
C MET A 293 -21.44 -2.52 -0.85
N THR A 294 -20.32 -2.44 -1.57
CA THR A 294 -19.39 -3.59 -1.68
C THR A 294 -18.66 -3.87 -0.38
N TYR A 295 -18.38 -2.86 0.44
CA TYR A 295 -17.82 -3.02 1.78
C TYR A 295 -18.81 -3.78 2.68
N GLU A 296 -20.07 -3.33 2.75
CA GLU A 296 -21.10 -3.99 3.57
C GLU A 296 -21.37 -5.44 3.11
N ILE A 297 -21.40 -5.69 1.81
CA ILE A 297 -21.53 -7.04 1.26
C ILE A 297 -20.35 -7.92 1.73
N ASN A 298 -19.14 -7.36 1.77
CA ASN A 298 -17.96 -8.09 2.25
C ASN A 298 -18.05 -8.39 3.76
N GLN A 299 -18.55 -7.47 4.58
CA GLN A 299 -18.76 -7.73 6.02
C GLN A 299 -19.79 -8.84 6.22
N LEU A 300 -20.94 -8.77 5.54
CA LEU A 300 -21.94 -9.84 5.57
C LEU A 300 -21.38 -11.21 5.16
N TYR A 301 -20.51 -11.23 4.14
CA TYR A 301 -19.87 -12.46 3.71
C TYR A 301 -18.89 -13.01 4.75
N LYS A 302 -18.12 -12.17 5.42
CA LYS A 302 -17.21 -12.57 6.50
C LYS A 302 -17.98 -13.20 7.68
N GLU A 303 -19.17 -12.66 7.98
CA GLU A 303 -19.99 -13.12 9.10
C GLU A 303 -20.76 -14.42 8.82
N SER A 304 -21.35 -14.55 7.64
CA SER A 304 -22.33 -15.61 7.34
C SER A 304 -22.10 -16.40 6.05
N GLY A 305 -21.02 -16.11 5.33
CA GLY A 305 -20.76 -16.69 4.01
C GLY A 305 -21.85 -16.29 3.00
N THR A 306 -22.23 -17.18 2.09
CA THR A 306 -23.27 -16.95 1.06
C THR A 306 -24.66 -17.43 1.50
N GLY A 307 -24.99 -17.41 2.81
CA GLY A 307 -26.26 -17.81 3.37
C GLY A 307 -27.46 -16.96 2.90
N GLY A 308 -28.67 -17.27 3.41
CA GLY A 308 -29.93 -16.65 2.95
C GLY A 308 -29.96 -15.12 3.03
N ASP A 309 -29.44 -14.54 4.11
CA ASP A 309 -29.40 -13.09 4.28
C ASP A 309 -28.42 -12.43 3.31
N PHE A 310 -27.25 -13.05 3.08
CA PHE A 310 -26.32 -12.58 2.06
C PHE A 310 -26.97 -12.52 0.68
N LYS A 311 -27.64 -13.60 0.24
CA LYS A 311 -28.31 -13.63 -1.08
C LYS A 311 -29.34 -12.53 -1.24
N LYS A 312 -30.17 -12.31 -0.23
CA LYS A 312 -31.19 -11.27 -0.24
C LYS A 312 -30.57 -9.89 -0.36
N CYS A 313 -29.59 -9.57 0.51
CA CYS A 313 -28.88 -8.29 0.49
C CYS A 313 -28.12 -8.06 -0.84
N PHE A 314 -27.48 -9.12 -1.34
CA PHE A 314 -26.75 -9.07 -2.61
C PHE A 314 -27.70 -8.80 -3.79
N ASN A 315 -28.85 -9.48 -3.87
CA ASN A 315 -29.85 -9.23 -4.92
C ASN A 315 -30.43 -7.82 -4.86
N ASN A 316 -30.71 -7.30 -3.66
CA ASN A 316 -31.16 -5.90 -3.50
C ASN A 316 -30.10 -4.92 -3.99
N ALA A 317 -28.82 -5.14 -3.64
CA ALA A 317 -27.72 -4.30 -4.08
C ALA A 317 -27.54 -4.34 -5.60
N VAL A 318 -27.64 -5.52 -6.22
CA VAL A 318 -27.55 -5.67 -7.68
C VAL A 318 -28.72 -4.97 -8.38
N ALA A 319 -29.95 -5.14 -7.86
CA ALA A 319 -31.12 -4.46 -8.40
C ALA A 319 -30.94 -2.94 -8.34
N PHE A 320 -30.52 -2.43 -7.18
CA PHE A 320 -30.22 -1.01 -7.02
C PHE A 320 -29.16 -0.51 -8.01
N ALA A 321 -28.06 -1.28 -8.17
CA ALA A 321 -26.99 -0.92 -9.09
C ALA A 321 -27.46 -0.85 -10.55
N TYR A 322 -28.32 -1.78 -10.99
CA TYR A 322 -28.88 -1.76 -12.35
C TYR A 322 -29.79 -0.56 -12.61
N ASP A 323 -30.54 -0.13 -11.58
CA ASP A 323 -31.52 0.96 -11.72
C ASP A 323 -30.89 2.35 -11.60
N ASN A 324 -29.72 2.48 -10.94
CA ASN A 324 -29.16 3.77 -10.56
C ASN A 324 -27.76 4.07 -11.09
N PHE A 325 -27.03 3.06 -11.60
CA PHE A 325 -25.65 3.22 -12.01
C PHE A 325 -25.45 3.02 -13.51
N GLU A 326 -24.47 3.72 -14.05
CA GLU A 326 -23.98 3.49 -15.41
C GLU A 326 -23.31 2.10 -15.51
N PRO A 327 -23.29 1.50 -16.73
CA PRO A 327 -22.71 0.16 -16.94
C PRO A 327 -21.30 -0.03 -16.38
N GLU A 328 -20.45 0.99 -16.45
CA GLU A 328 -19.07 0.95 -15.96
C GLU A 328 -19.01 0.79 -14.43
N MET A 329 -19.93 1.43 -13.71
CA MET A 329 -20.03 1.32 -12.25
C MET A 329 -20.63 -0.01 -11.81
N VAL A 330 -21.55 -0.57 -12.60
CA VAL A 330 -22.05 -1.94 -12.37
C VAL A 330 -20.92 -2.95 -12.53
N VAL A 331 -20.09 -2.80 -13.55
CA VAL A 331 -18.88 -3.64 -13.75
C VAL A 331 -17.91 -3.47 -12.59
N LEU A 332 -17.69 -2.23 -12.12
CA LEU A 332 -16.85 -1.96 -10.96
C LEU A 332 -17.39 -2.65 -9.70
N PHE A 333 -18.70 -2.59 -9.45
CA PHE A 333 -19.36 -3.25 -8.33
C PHE A 333 -19.09 -4.77 -8.33
N PHE A 334 -19.38 -5.46 -9.43
CA PHE A 334 -19.13 -6.90 -9.52
C PHE A 334 -17.67 -7.25 -9.42
N LYS A 335 -16.80 -6.51 -10.10
CA LYS A 335 -15.35 -6.74 -10.05
C LYS A 335 -14.79 -6.58 -8.64
N THR A 336 -15.25 -5.57 -7.91
CA THR A 336 -14.86 -5.37 -6.51
C THR A 336 -15.23 -6.58 -5.65
N ILE A 337 -16.44 -7.09 -5.78
CA ILE A 337 -16.93 -8.23 -4.99
C ILE A 337 -16.16 -9.51 -5.37
N MET A 338 -16.05 -9.81 -6.64
CA MET A 338 -15.50 -11.09 -7.14
C MET A 338 -13.98 -11.14 -7.09
N THR A 339 -13.31 -10.06 -7.51
CA THR A 339 -11.87 -10.04 -7.71
C THR A 339 -11.15 -9.45 -6.50
N ASP A 340 -11.59 -8.30 -6.01
CA ASP A 340 -10.84 -7.58 -4.97
C ASP A 340 -11.13 -8.14 -3.58
N TYR A 341 -12.39 -8.46 -3.27
CA TYR A 341 -12.77 -9.14 -2.03
C TYR A 341 -12.72 -10.67 -2.12
N GLY A 342 -12.67 -11.21 -3.34
CA GLY A 342 -12.58 -12.66 -3.56
C GLY A 342 -13.79 -13.44 -3.07
N ILE A 343 -14.96 -12.79 -2.99
CA ILE A 343 -16.21 -13.43 -2.55
C ILE A 343 -16.62 -14.48 -3.58
N LYS A 344 -16.68 -15.72 -3.12
CA LYS A 344 -17.07 -16.86 -3.96
C LYS A 344 -18.59 -17.03 -3.92
N PHE A 345 -19.26 -16.56 -4.95
CA PHE A 345 -20.68 -16.81 -5.18
C PHE A 345 -20.91 -17.28 -6.61
N ASN A 346 -22.02 -17.98 -6.84
CA ASN A 346 -22.39 -18.43 -8.16
C ASN A 346 -23.45 -17.49 -8.77
N ILE A 347 -23.02 -16.64 -9.70
CA ILE A 347 -23.90 -15.66 -10.33
C ILE A 347 -25.19 -16.28 -10.86
N ARG A 348 -25.13 -17.50 -11.41
CA ARG A 348 -26.29 -18.17 -12.00
C ARG A 348 -27.32 -18.65 -10.98
N THR A 349 -26.88 -19.02 -9.78
CA THR A 349 -27.74 -19.60 -8.74
C THR A 349 -28.03 -18.64 -7.59
N ASP A 350 -27.20 -17.62 -7.41
CA ASP A 350 -27.30 -16.70 -6.29
C ASP A 350 -27.95 -15.38 -6.66
N LEU A 351 -28.02 -15.03 -7.96
CA LEU A 351 -28.87 -13.96 -8.45
C LEU A 351 -30.29 -14.46 -8.77
N ASP A 352 -31.26 -13.60 -8.54
CA ASP A 352 -32.62 -13.79 -9.01
C ASP A 352 -32.68 -13.91 -10.53
N LYS A 353 -33.63 -14.68 -11.06
CA LYS A 353 -33.70 -15.00 -12.49
C LYS A 353 -33.68 -13.78 -13.40
N GLU A 354 -34.37 -12.71 -13.02
CA GLU A 354 -34.42 -11.46 -13.79
C GLU A 354 -33.09 -10.73 -13.77
N LEU A 355 -32.44 -10.64 -12.59
CA LEU A 355 -31.14 -10.00 -12.44
C LEU A 355 -30.04 -10.78 -13.17
N TYR A 356 -30.11 -12.12 -13.12
CA TYR A 356 -29.19 -12.98 -13.88
C TYR A 356 -29.34 -12.77 -15.38
N LYS A 357 -30.58 -12.64 -15.89
CA LYS A 357 -30.82 -12.36 -17.32
C LYS A 357 -30.15 -11.07 -17.75
N ILE A 358 -30.33 -9.97 -16.99
CA ILE A 358 -29.67 -8.68 -17.25
C ILE A 358 -28.16 -8.83 -17.20
N PHE A 359 -27.62 -9.56 -16.21
CA PHE A 359 -26.19 -9.82 -16.10
C PHE A 359 -25.66 -10.53 -17.33
N SER A 360 -26.29 -11.63 -17.74
CA SER A 360 -25.83 -12.44 -18.86
C SER A 360 -25.87 -11.71 -20.19
N GLU A 361 -26.86 -10.86 -20.42
CA GLU A 361 -27.01 -10.09 -21.65
C GLU A 361 -26.06 -8.89 -21.75
N ARG A 362 -25.77 -8.20 -20.62
CA ARG A 362 -25.08 -6.91 -20.65
C ARG A 362 -23.66 -6.94 -20.08
N TYR A 363 -23.38 -7.77 -19.08
CA TYR A 363 -22.16 -7.63 -18.27
C TYR A 363 -21.19 -8.81 -18.36
N THR A 364 -21.59 -10.00 -18.79
CA THR A 364 -20.73 -11.20 -18.85
C THR A 364 -19.39 -10.94 -19.55
N LYS A 365 -19.40 -10.22 -20.67
CA LYS A 365 -18.18 -9.95 -21.47
C LYS A 365 -17.16 -9.02 -20.78
N TYR A 366 -17.53 -8.35 -19.70
CA TYR A 366 -16.68 -7.41 -18.98
C TYR A 366 -16.15 -7.96 -17.65
N ILE A 367 -16.73 -9.09 -17.18
CA ILE A 367 -16.47 -9.64 -15.84
C ILE A 367 -15.92 -11.08 -15.93
N ALA A 368 -16.00 -11.73 -17.11
CA ALA A 368 -15.46 -13.05 -17.40
C ALA A 368 -13.92 -13.06 -17.45
#